data_eb7b35be292cff06e4e2683a525dbd5c
#
_entry.id   eb7b35be292cff06e4e2683a525dbd5c
#
_cell.length_a   1.000
_cell.length_b   1.000
_cell.length_c   1.000
_cell.angle_alpha   90.00
_cell.angle_beta   90.00
_cell.angle_gamma   90.00
#
_symmetry.space_group_name_H-M   'P 1'
#
loop_
_entity.id
_entity.type
_entity.pdbx_description
1 polymer ?
#
loop_
_entity_poly.entity_id
_entity_poly.type
_entity_poly.pdbx_seq_one_letter_code
_entity_poly.pdbx_strand_id
1 'polypeptide(L)'
;VEGIRKIIESDYIDKSKPLTHLSVYGSWTGWTLSKMCKEYGIEFISSYPDSKTYPPELLEIIKSNGATLNPMKPNMMKLLENKLGGIAKKNGWQQLPYAFNHPTYINYMQNRMKEVLAEQDFDHLVVSIGSGVTASGLIREFLQYKDWKDILNNKRKVHTITMSAIHSTQKILNENKAGDLNNINIYKSPFEFNDLMEDYSVPFDCNEFWDKKMWFWLEENIESLDGKILFWNIGGSYQTSLGL
;
A
#
# COMPACT_ATOMS: atom_id res chain seq x y z
N VAL A 1 -0.74 -2.62 8.85
CA VAL A 1 -0.10 -2.47 10.17
C VAL A 1 0.91 -3.60 10.39
N GLU A 2 0.49 -4.87 10.40
CA GLU A 2 1.36 -6.01 10.77
C GLU A 2 2.57 -6.22 9.84
N GLY A 3 2.43 -6.02 8.53
CA GLY A 3 3.57 -6.11 7.60
C GLY A 3 4.67 -5.08 7.87
N ILE A 4 4.28 -3.88 8.34
CA ILE A 4 5.23 -2.84 8.77
C ILE A 4 5.93 -3.28 10.06
N ARG A 5 5.19 -3.88 11.01
CA ARG A 5 5.75 -4.44 12.25
C ARG A 5 6.86 -5.45 11.94
N LYS A 6 6.64 -6.34 10.96
CA LYS A 6 7.66 -7.31 10.53
C LYS A 6 8.94 -6.67 10.01
N ILE A 7 8.84 -5.51 9.36
CA ILE A 7 10.05 -4.76 8.97
C ILE A 7 10.77 -4.21 10.20
N ILE A 8 10.04 -3.59 11.13
CA ILE A 8 10.63 -2.99 12.35
C ILE A 8 11.28 -4.06 13.24
N GLU A 9 10.73 -5.26 13.26
CA GLU A 9 11.26 -6.40 14.02
C GLU A 9 12.43 -7.11 13.34
N SER A 10 12.66 -6.87 12.06
CA SER A 10 13.73 -7.52 11.31
C SER A 10 15.11 -6.88 11.59
N ASP A 11 16.17 -7.61 11.27
CA ASP A 11 17.57 -7.15 11.34
C ASP A 11 17.87 -5.97 10.39
N TYR A 12 16.92 -5.63 9.52
CA TYR A 12 17.02 -4.46 8.64
C TYR A 12 17.01 -3.14 9.41
N ILE A 13 16.33 -3.11 10.58
CA ILE A 13 16.18 -1.90 11.40
C ILE A 13 17.14 -1.90 12.58
N ASP A 14 18.06 -0.95 12.59
CA ASP A 14 18.87 -0.61 13.76
C ASP A 14 18.06 0.29 14.72
N LYS A 15 17.49 -0.31 15.76
CA LYS A 15 16.60 0.38 16.70
C LYS A 15 17.29 1.47 17.51
N SER A 16 18.63 1.55 17.48
CA SER A 16 19.40 2.61 18.12
C SER A 16 19.46 3.91 17.31
N LYS A 17 19.02 3.88 16.06
CA LYS A 17 19.05 5.03 15.17
C LYS A 17 17.65 5.61 14.92
N PRO A 18 17.53 6.94 14.79
CA PRO A 18 16.27 7.54 14.35
C PRO A 18 15.84 6.97 12.99
N LEU A 19 14.54 6.67 12.88
CA LEU A 19 13.93 6.12 11.68
C LEU A 19 13.17 7.20 10.92
N THR A 20 13.32 7.27 9.61
CA THR A 20 12.52 8.17 8.78
C THR A 20 11.82 7.44 7.64
N HIS A 21 10.68 7.97 7.23
CA HIS A 21 9.91 7.48 6.09
C HIS A 21 9.22 8.64 5.38
N LEU A 22 9.11 8.53 4.05
CA LEU A 22 8.37 9.48 3.22
C LEU A 22 6.90 9.07 3.16
N SER A 23 6.06 9.73 3.95
CA SER A 23 4.61 9.55 3.95
C SER A 23 3.95 10.44 2.91
N VAL A 24 2.92 9.93 2.24
CA VAL A 24 2.13 10.70 1.29
C VAL A 24 0.72 10.90 1.82
N TYR A 25 0.06 11.93 1.33
CA TYR A 25 -1.35 12.17 1.60
C TYR A 25 -2.20 10.96 1.15
N GLY A 26 -3.22 10.63 1.93
CA GLY A 26 -4.04 9.43 1.70
C GLY A 26 -3.39 8.11 2.15
N SER A 27 -2.17 8.18 2.71
CA SER A 27 -1.48 7.02 3.25
C SER A 27 -1.41 7.07 4.78
N TRP A 28 -1.77 5.96 5.42
CA TRP A 28 -1.67 5.78 6.88
C TRP A 28 -0.26 5.54 7.39
N THR A 29 0.75 5.60 6.53
CA THR A 29 2.11 5.19 6.87
C THR A 29 2.73 6.03 7.98
N GLY A 30 2.58 7.35 7.93
CA GLY A 30 3.10 8.26 8.97
C GLY A 30 2.49 8.00 10.33
N TRP A 31 1.16 7.85 10.39
CA TRP A 31 0.45 7.52 11.61
C TRP A 31 0.83 6.14 12.16
N THR A 32 0.81 5.12 11.31
CA THR A 32 1.16 3.75 11.70
C THR A 32 2.59 3.68 12.25
N LEU A 33 3.55 4.31 11.55
CA LEU A 33 4.94 4.34 11.98
C LEU A 33 5.13 5.13 13.28
N SER A 34 4.45 6.26 13.45
CA SER A 34 4.57 7.02 14.69
C SER A 34 4.12 6.21 15.93
N LYS A 35 3.02 5.44 15.81
CA LYS A 35 2.57 4.53 16.87
C LYS A 35 3.57 3.40 17.12
N MET A 36 4.01 2.73 16.07
CA MET A 36 4.94 1.60 16.19
C MET A 36 6.30 2.03 16.74
N CYS A 37 6.87 3.12 16.21
CA CYS A 37 8.16 3.59 16.70
C CYS A 37 8.09 3.98 18.19
N LYS A 38 6.97 4.59 18.64
CA LYS A 38 6.72 4.84 20.06
C LYS A 38 6.70 3.54 20.88
N GLU A 39 6.01 2.50 20.39
CA GLU A 39 5.93 1.18 21.03
C GLU A 39 7.31 0.53 21.17
N TYR A 40 8.17 0.65 20.15
CA TYR A 40 9.52 0.07 20.14
C TYR A 40 10.62 0.98 20.69
N GLY A 41 10.27 2.19 21.18
CA GLY A 41 11.25 3.16 21.68
C GLY A 41 12.19 3.72 20.63
N ILE A 42 11.77 3.74 19.37
CA ILE A 42 12.55 4.26 18.23
C ILE A 42 12.15 5.72 17.97
N GLU A 43 13.12 6.63 17.87
CA GLU A 43 12.85 8.00 17.43
C GLU A 43 12.36 7.98 15.98
N PHE A 44 11.20 8.60 15.71
CA PHE A 44 10.63 8.63 14.37
C PHE A 44 10.56 10.05 13.80
N ILE A 45 11.10 10.20 12.59
CA ILE A 45 11.03 11.42 11.80
C ILE A 45 10.04 11.19 10.64
N SER A 46 8.83 11.76 10.77
CA SER A 46 7.81 11.69 9.74
C SER A 46 8.08 12.73 8.66
N SER A 47 8.61 12.29 7.53
CA SER A 47 8.86 13.14 6.36
C SER A 47 7.66 13.11 5.41
N TYR A 48 7.23 14.28 4.94
CA TYR A 48 6.03 14.39 4.08
C TYR A 48 6.14 15.60 3.15
N PRO A 49 5.46 15.57 1.98
CA PRO A 49 5.33 16.75 1.12
C PRO A 49 4.50 17.82 1.84
N ASP A 50 5.09 19.00 2.06
CA ASP A 50 4.41 20.13 2.68
C ASP A 50 3.44 20.77 1.66
N SER A 51 2.22 20.25 1.65
CA SER A 51 1.14 20.71 0.79
C SER A 51 -0.13 20.98 1.59
N LYS A 52 -0.97 21.89 1.08
CA LYS A 52 -2.27 22.24 1.71
C LYS A 52 -3.25 21.04 1.76
N THR A 53 -2.96 19.98 1.01
CA THR A 53 -3.80 18.77 0.99
C THR A 53 -3.46 17.81 2.13
N TYR A 54 -2.37 18.02 2.87
CA TYR A 54 -2.04 17.13 3.99
C TYR A 54 -2.84 17.56 5.23
N PRO A 55 -3.70 16.68 5.80
CA PRO A 55 -4.59 17.06 6.89
C PRO A 55 -3.82 17.50 8.14
N PRO A 56 -4.09 18.70 8.68
CA PRO A 56 -3.44 19.15 9.91
C PRO A 56 -3.68 18.21 11.10
N GLU A 57 -4.88 17.63 11.21
CA GLU A 57 -5.27 16.71 12.26
C GLU A 57 -4.40 15.45 12.27
N LEU A 58 -4.07 14.93 11.09
CA LEU A 58 -3.17 13.78 10.96
C LEU A 58 -1.75 14.13 11.44
N LEU A 59 -1.26 15.31 11.11
CA LEU A 59 0.06 15.78 11.57
C LEU A 59 0.10 15.94 13.07
N GLU A 60 -0.95 16.48 13.70
CA GLU A 60 -1.04 16.61 15.15
C GLU A 60 -1.07 15.23 15.83
N ILE A 61 -1.78 14.25 15.28
CA ILE A 61 -1.79 12.88 15.81
C ILE A 61 -0.41 12.23 15.68
N ILE A 62 0.26 12.37 14.54
CA ILE A 62 1.62 11.85 14.32
C ILE A 62 2.57 12.46 15.35
N LYS A 63 2.50 13.77 15.58
CA LYS A 63 3.30 14.49 16.55
C LYS A 63 2.99 14.08 18.00
N SER A 64 1.71 13.89 18.35
CA SER A 64 1.30 13.44 19.69
C SER A 64 1.79 12.03 20.03
N ASN A 65 2.06 11.20 19.02
CA ASN A 65 2.74 9.91 19.18
C ASN A 65 4.25 10.04 19.43
N GLY A 66 4.80 11.27 19.43
CA GLY A 66 6.23 11.54 19.70
C GLY A 66 7.09 11.64 18.45
N ALA A 67 6.50 11.67 17.26
CA ALA A 67 7.27 11.83 16.03
C ALA A 67 7.70 13.29 15.80
N THR A 68 8.89 13.47 15.24
CA THR A 68 9.36 14.76 14.72
C THR A 68 8.84 14.93 13.28
N LEU A 69 8.18 16.05 13.00
CA LEU A 69 7.69 16.37 11.66
C LEU A 69 8.79 16.97 10.80
N ASN A 70 9.01 16.46 9.60
CA ASN A 70 9.97 16.94 8.62
C ASN A 70 9.27 17.30 7.29
N PRO A 71 8.70 18.53 7.18
CA PRO A 71 8.05 18.98 5.96
C PRO A 71 9.08 19.13 4.82
N MET A 72 8.74 18.65 3.64
CA MET A 72 9.58 18.71 2.45
C MET A 72 8.87 19.50 1.36
N LYS A 73 9.59 20.41 0.68
CA LYS A 73 9.00 21.14 -0.47
C LYS A 73 8.45 20.12 -1.49
N PRO A 74 7.18 20.24 -1.88
CA PRO A 74 6.53 19.30 -2.79
C PRO A 74 7.31 19.10 -4.10
N ASN A 75 7.39 17.85 -4.54
CA ASN A 75 8.08 17.46 -5.77
C ASN A 75 7.59 16.05 -6.18
N MET A 76 8.09 15.53 -7.29
CA MET A 76 7.90 14.14 -7.69
C MET A 76 8.40 13.20 -6.59
N MET A 77 7.61 12.15 -6.27
CA MET A 77 7.87 11.25 -5.15
C MET A 77 9.28 10.64 -5.18
N LYS A 78 9.76 10.24 -6.37
CA LYS A 78 11.12 9.69 -6.51
C LYS A 78 12.23 10.70 -6.15
N LEU A 79 12.03 11.97 -6.49
CA LEU A 79 12.97 13.04 -6.12
C LEU A 79 12.93 13.32 -4.62
N LEU A 80 11.74 13.28 -4.01
CA LEU A 80 11.57 13.42 -2.56
C LEU A 80 12.25 12.27 -1.81
N GLU A 81 12.05 11.03 -2.27
CA GLU A 81 12.72 9.86 -1.70
C GLU A 81 14.24 9.99 -1.74
N ASN A 82 14.80 10.36 -2.88
CA ASN A 82 16.24 10.55 -3.03
C ASN A 82 16.76 11.69 -2.15
N LYS A 83 16.03 12.82 -2.08
CA LYS A 83 16.38 13.95 -1.21
C LYS A 83 16.35 13.55 0.27
N LEU A 84 15.31 12.80 0.68
CA LEU A 84 15.22 12.27 2.04
C LEU A 84 16.40 11.36 2.37
N GLY A 85 16.84 10.52 1.42
CA GLY A 85 18.03 9.68 1.58
C GLY A 85 19.29 10.47 1.86
N GLY A 86 19.48 11.59 1.16
CA GLY A 86 20.59 12.51 1.42
C GLY A 86 20.52 13.14 2.82
N ILE A 87 19.33 13.59 3.23
CA ILE A 87 19.09 14.16 4.56
C ILE A 87 19.32 13.10 5.65
N ALA A 88 18.76 11.89 5.49
CA ALA A 88 18.90 10.80 6.43
C ALA A 88 20.39 10.43 6.63
N LYS A 89 21.13 10.27 5.54
CA LYS A 89 22.59 10.01 5.61
C LYS A 89 23.35 11.07 6.37
N LYS A 90 23.05 12.36 6.12
CA LYS A 90 23.71 13.49 6.78
C LYS A 90 23.44 13.51 8.29
N ASN A 91 22.23 13.11 8.72
CA ASN A 91 21.81 13.18 10.11
C ASN A 91 21.97 11.83 10.85
N GLY A 92 22.50 10.81 10.21
CA GLY A 92 22.62 9.47 10.82
C GLY A 92 21.29 8.74 11.01
N TRP A 93 20.24 9.14 10.30
CA TRP A 93 18.94 8.47 10.33
C TRP A 93 18.93 7.25 9.43
N GLN A 94 18.08 6.29 9.76
CA GLN A 94 17.79 5.16 8.90
C GLN A 94 16.50 5.43 8.12
N GLN A 95 16.56 5.33 6.79
CA GLN A 95 15.40 5.53 5.94
C GLN A 95 14.72 4.22 5.60
N LEU A 96 13.42 4.11 5.86
CA LEU A 96 12.58 3.05 5.30
C LEU A 96 12.36 3.27 3.79
N PRO A 97 12.38 2.21 3.00
CA PRO A 97 12.06 2.32 1.57
C PRO A 97 10.65 2.90 1.37
N TYR A 98 10.51 3.72 0.33
CA TYR A 98 9.20 4.25 -0.05
C TYR A 98 8.19 3.13 -0.25
N ALA A 99 6.98 3.35 0.28
CA ALA A 99 5.89 2.38 0.27
C ALA A 99 6.25 0.99 0.84
N PHE A 100 7.27 0.90 1.69
CA PHE A 100 7.77 -0.36 2.26
C PHE A 100 8.24 -1.37 1.22
N ASN A 101 8.82 -0.90 0.11
CA ASN A 101 9.35 -1.79 -0.93
C ASN A 101 10.56 -2.59 -0.40
N HIS A 102 10.25 -3.58 0.41
CA HIS A 102 11.20 -4.45 1.10
C HIS A 102 10.71 -5.90 1.05
N PRO A 103 11.61 -6.89 0.84
CA PRO A 103 11.23 -8.30 0.76
C PRO A 103 10.39 -8.78 1.94
N THR A 104 10.70 -8.37 3.15
CA THR A 104 9.96 -8.74 4.36
C THR A 104 8.47 -8.36 4.27
N TYR A 105 8.16 -7.16 3.79
CA TYR A 105 6.78 -6.71 3.62
C TYR A 105 6.07 -7.45 2.48
N ILE A 106 6.75 -7.60 1.34
CA ILE A 106 6.19 -8.30 0.17
C ILE A 106 5.90 -9.77 0.53
N ASN A 107 6.81 -10.44 1.21
CA ASN A 107 6.63 -11.81 1.66
C ASN A 107 5.52 -11.93 2.72
N TYR A 108 5.36 -10.94 3.59
CA TYR A 108 4.24 -10.90 4.52
C TYR A 108 2.90 -10.85 3.77
N MET A 109 2.78 -9.98 2.75
CA MET A 109 1.56 -9.89 1.93
C MET A 109 1.30 -11.17 1.13
N GLN A 110 2.36 -11.82 0.64
CA GLN A 110 2.28 -13.12 -0.01
C GLN A 110 1.73 -14.19 0.95
N ASN A 111 2.24 -14.26 2.16
CA ASN A 111 1.76 -15.21 3.17
C ASN A 111 0.29 -14.95 3.55
N ARG A 112 -0.13 -13.69 3.66
CA ARG A 112 -1.54 -13.35 3.90
C ARG A 112 -2.46 -13.85 2.79
N MET A 113 -2.05 -13.70 1.53
CA MET A 113 -2.81 -14.26 0.41
C MET A 113 -2.87 -15.79 0.47
N LYS A 114 -1.77 -16.44 0.82
CA LYS A 114 -1.71 -17.90 0.99
C LYS A 114 -2.69 -18.39 2.06
N GLU A 115 -2.78 -17.68 3.19
CA GLU A 115 -3.74 -18.00 4.25
C GLU A 115 -5.19 -17.91 3.75
N VAL A 116 -5.53 -16.84 3.02
CA VAL A 116 -6.87 -16.66 2.44
C VAL A 116 -7.19 -17.76 1.43
N LEU A 117 -6.25 -18.11 0.56
CA LEU A 117 -6.45 -19.16 -0.44
C LEU A 117 -6.52 -20.57 0.15
N ALA A 118 -5.98 -20.78 1.34
CA ALA A 118 -6.13 -22.05 2.06
C ALA A 118 -7.56 -22.25 2.62
N GLU A 119 -8.27 -21.17 2.89
CA GLU A 119 -9.64 -21.21 3.40
C GLU A 119 -10.66 -21.27 2.27
N GLN A 120 -10.44 -20.54 1.18
CA GLN A 120 -11.37 -20.42 0.06
C GLN A 120 -10.65 -20.14 -1.25
N ASP A 121 -11.08 -20.79 -2.32
CA ASP A 121 -10.59 -20.53 -3.68
C ASP A 121 -11.36 -19.39 -4.37
N PHE A 122 -10.65 -18.65 -5.23
CA PHE A 122 -11.18 -17.52 -5.99
C PHE A 122 -10.66 -17.55 -7.43
N ASP A 123 -11.50 -17.11 -8.37
CA ASP A 123 -11.17 -16.99 -9.80
C ASP A 123 -10.56 -15.61 -10.11
N HIS A 124 -10.99 -14.58 -9.38
CA HIS A 124 -10.59 -13.19 -9.60
C HIS A 124 -10.06 -12.55 -8.32
N LEU A 125 -8.92 -11.86 -8.42
CA LEU A 125 -8.42 -10.93 -7.41
C LEU A 125 -8.65 -9.51 -7.90
N VAL A 126 -9.35 -8.70 -7.12
CA VAL A 126 -9.60 -7.27 -7.36
C VAL A 126 -8.88 -6.48 -6.29
N VAL A 127 -7.90 -5.66 -6.68
CA VAL A 127 -7.05 -4.92 -5.75
C VAL A 127 -6.62 -3.57 -6.33
N SER A 128 -6.67 -2.51 -5.51
CA SER A 128 -6.17 -1.19 -5.89
C SER A 128 -4.64 -1.14 -5.92
N ILE A 129 -4.04 -0.40 -6.85
CA ILE A 129 -2.60 -0.20 -6.94
C ILE A 129 -2.22 1.28 -6.83
N GLY A 130 -1.54 1.62 -5.74
CA GLY A 130 -0.80 2.87 -5.60
C GLY A 130 0.65 2.69 -6.05
N SER A 131 1.51 2.37 -5.09
CA SER A 131 2.92 2.05 -5.34
C SER A 131 3.15 0.66 -5.94
N GLY A 132 2.16 -0.22 -5.87
CA GLY A 132 2.25 -1.61 -6.35
C GLY A 132 2.90 -2.60 -5.37
N VAL A 133 3.51 -2.14 -4.29
CA VAL A 133 4.28 -3.02 -3.39
C VAL A 133 3.38 -4.03 -2.67
N THR A 134 2.28 -3.56 -2.07
CA THR A 134 1.29 -4.44 -1.42
C THR A 134 0.71 -5.43 -2.42
N ALA A 135 0.24 -4.92 -3.57
CA ALA A 135 -0.33 -5.74 -4.61
C ALA A 135 0.65 -6.79 -5.16
N SER A 136 1.95 -6.48 -5.26
CA SER A 136 2.95 -7.43 -5.75
C SER A 136 3.02 -8.71 -4.92
N GLY A 137 2.98 -8.60 -3.59
CA GLY A 137 2.96 -9.77 -2.70
C GLY A 137 1.69 -10.60 -2.87
N LEU A 138 0.53 -9.94 -2.89
CA LEU A 138 -0.77 -10.59 -3.06
C LEU A 138 -0.89 -11.30 -4.41
N ILE A 139 -0.56 -10.60 -5.49
CA ILE A 139 -0.67 -11.10 -6.86
C ILE A 139 0.29 -12.29 -7.07
N ARG A 140 1.50 -12.19 -6.54
CA ARG A 140 2.49 -13.28 -6.64
C ARG A 140 1.90 -14.59 -6.14
N GLU A 141 1.37 -14.61 -4.94
CA GLU A 141 0.78 -15.83 -4.37
C GLU A 141 -0.49 -16.24 -5.09
N PHE A 142 -1.38 -15.29 -5.38
CA PHE A 142 -2.64 -15.55 -6.06
C PHE A 142 -2.44 -16.25 -7.41
N LEU A 143 -1.47 -15.82 -8.21
CA LEU A 143 -1.17 -16.43 -9.51
C LEU A 143 -0.30 -17.68 -9.43
N GLN A 144 0.50 -17.84 -8.37
CA GLN A 144 1.39 -18.99 -8.17
C GLN A 144 0.77 -20.13 -7.37
N TYR A 145 -0.26 -19.83 -6.56
CA TYR A 145 -0.96 -20.83 -5.78
C TYR A 145 -1.64 -21.83 -6.70
N LYS A 146 -1.05 -23.01 -6.80
CA LYS A 146 -1.51 -24.10 -7.66
C LYS A 146 -2.22 -25.16 -6.81
N ASP A 147 -3.54 -25.19 -6.87
CA ASP A 147 -4.21 -26.44 -6.68
C ASP A 147 -4.08 -27.27 -7.99
N TRP A 148 -4.00 -28.60 -7.90
CA TRP A 148 -3.91 -29.49 -9.07
C TRP A 148 -5.00 -29.24 -10.14
N LYS A 149 -6.14 -28.69 -9.74
CA LYS A 149 -7.27 -28.30 -10.60
C LYS A 149 -6.95 -27.06 -11.45
N ASP A 150 -6.09 -26.16 -10.96
CA ASP A 150 -5.75 -24.90 -11.63
C ASP A 150 -4.72 -25.09 -12.75
N ILE A 151 -3.93 -26.17 -12.67
CA ILE A 151 -2.91 -26.50 -13.68
C ILE A 151 -3.55 -26.73 -15.06
N LEU A 152 -4.80 -27.20 -15.06
CA LEU A 152 -5.53 -27.54 -16.30
C LEU A 152 -6.30 -26.35 -16.91
N ASN A 153 -6.58 -25.28 -16.15
CA ASN A 153 -7.54 -24.27 -16.60
C ASN A 153 -7.01 -22.83 -16.63
N ASN A 154 -5.86 -22.51 -16.04
CA ASN A 154 -5.22 -21.16 -16.00
C ASN A 154 -6.24 -20.00 -15.87
N LYS A 155 -7.22 -20.14 -14.95
CA LYS A 155 -8.40 -19.26 -14.90
C LYS A 155 -8.21 -18.02 -14.04
N ARG A 156 -7.20 -17.99 -13.15
CA ARG A 156 -7.04 -16.88 -12.22
C ARG A 156 -6.66 -15.59 -12.93
N LYS A 157 -7.43 -14.55 -12.69
CA LYS A 157 -7.22 -13.21 -13.23
C LYS A 157 -7.09 -12.18 -12.12
N VAL A 158 -6.22 -11.24 -12.33
CA VAL A 158 -6.09 -10.06 -11.45
C VAL A 158 -6.65 -8.86 -12.17
N HIS A 159 -7.47 -8.09 -11.45
CA HIS A 159 -8.02 -6.83 -11.93
C HIS A 159 -7.55 -5.72 -11.00
N THR A 160 -6.98 -4.68 -11.57
CA THR A 160 -6.50 -3.55 -10.80
C THR A 160 -6.69 -2.24 -11.53
N ILE A 161 -6.93 -1.18 -10.79
CA ILE A 161 -6.89 0.19 -11.31
C ILE A 161 -5.62 0.90 -10.85
N THR A 162 -5.13 1.79 -11.69
CA THR A 162 -4.01 2.67 -11.35
C THR A 162 -4.33 4.12 -11.69
N MET A 163 -3.97 5.04 -10.79
CA MET A 163 -3.97 6.49 -11.07
C MET A 163 -2.65 6.94 -11.73
N SER A 164 -1.63 6.08 -11.71
CA SER A 164 -0.37 6.28 -12.42
C SER A 164 -0.45 5.83 -13.90
N ALA A 165 0.61 6.04 -14.66
CA ALA A 165 0.71 5.46 -16.00
C ALA A 165 0.79 3.93 -15.92
N ILE A 166 0.05 3.23 -16.77
CA ILE A 166 -0.03 1.75 -16.79
C ILE A 166 1.36 1.11 -16.88
N HIS A 167 2.24 1.62 -17.76
CA HIS A 167 3.60 1.09 -17.90
C HIS A 167 4.44 1.22 -16.61
N SER A 168 4.23 2.26 -15.81
CA SER A 168 4.91 2.43 -14.52
C SER A 168 4.46 1.37 -13.51
N THR A 169 3.17 1.06 -13.50
CA THR A 169 2.60 -0.01 -12.68
C THR A 169 3.12 -1.38 -13.10
N GLN A 170 3.12 -1.67 -14.40
CA GLN A 170 3.70 -2.90 -14.96
C GLN A 170 5.16 -3.07 -14.57
N LYS A 171 5.95 -1.99 -14.67
CA LYS A 171 7.37 -2.00 -14.27
C LYS A 171 7.54 -2.42 -12.80
N ILE A 172 6.78 -1.82 -11.88
CA ILE A 172 6.86 -2.14 -10.44
C ILE A 172 6.45 -3.59 -10.17
N LEU A 173 5.38 -4.07 -10.80
CA LEU A 173 4.94 -5.45 -10.67
C LEU A 173 6.01 -6.43 -11.18
N ASN A 174 6.68 -6.12 -12.28
CA ASN A 174 7.80 -6.92 -12.81
C ASN A 174 9.01 -6.91 -11.89
N GLU A 175 9.44 -5.74 -11.42
CA GLU A 175 10.57 -5.59 -10.50
C GLU A 175 10.33 -6.39 -9.20
N ASN A 176 9.10 -6.41 -8.71
CA ASN A 176 8.70 -7.18 -7.54
C ASN A 176 8.29 -8.63 -7.86
N LYS A 177 8.45 -9.09 -9.10
CA LYS A 177 8.13 -10.47 -9.52
C LYS A 177 6.70 -10.89 -9.16
N ALA A 178 5.72 -10.02 -9.44
CA ALA A 178 4.32 -10.27 -9.08
C ALA A 178 3.68 -11.46 -9.82
N GLY A 179 4.24 -11.90 -10.94
CA GLY A 179 3.76 -13.04 -11.72
C GLY A 179 3.68 -12.74 -13.22
N ASP A 180 2.99 -13.59 -13.96
CA ASP A 180 2.77 -13.38 -15.41
C ASP A 180 1.78 -12.23 -15.64
N LEU A 181 2.28 -11.15 -16.26
CA LEU A 181 1.48 -9.96 -16.55
C LEU A 181 0.31 -10.22 -17.52
N ASN A 182 0.31 -11.31 -18.29
CA ASN A 182 -0.82 -11.69 -19.15
C ASN A 182 -2.08 -12.05 -18.33
N ASN A 183 -1.93 -12.37 -17.06
CA ASN A 183 -3.02 -12.64 -16.15
C ASN A 183 -3.41 -11.42 -15.30
N ILE A 184 -2.79 -10.25 -15.54
CA ILE A 184 -3.02 -9.02 -14.77
C ILE A 184 -3.62 -7.96 -15.68
N ASN A 185 -4.88 -7.66 -15.50
CA ASN A 185 -5.59 -6.59 -16.19
C ASN A 185 -5.40 -5.28 -15.41
N ILE A 186 -4.70 -4.32 -16.00
CA ILE A 186 -4.44 -3.02 -15.40
C ILE A 186 -5.27 -1.97 -16.12
N TYR A 187 -6.19 -1.34 -15.40
CA TYR A 187 -7.08 -0.32 -15.94
C TYR A 187 -6.63 1.06 -15.46
N LYS A 188 -6.71 2.06 -16.31
CA LYS A 188 -6.52 3.44 -15.89
C LYS A 188 -7.76 3.88 -15.11
N SER A 189 -7.56 4.40 -13.90
CA SER A 189 -8.66 4.98 -13.11
C SER A 189 -9.27 6.19 -13.84
N PRO A 190 -10.59 6.33 -13.87
CA PRO A 190 -11.24 7.56 -14.32
C PRO A 190 -11.07 8.71 -13.31
N PHE A 191 -10.61 8.41 -12.09
CA PHE A 191 -10.38 9.38 -11.04
C PHE A 191 -8.90 9.74 -10.94
N GLU A 192 -8.62 10.99 -10.60
CA GLU A 192 -7.28 11.43 -10.25
C GLU A 192 -6.90 10.98 -8.83
N PHE A 193 -5.62 11.07 -8.48
CA PHE A 193 -5.14 10.64 -7.17
C PHE A 193 -5.84 11.38 -6.02
N ASN A 194 -6.04 12.70 -6.16
CA ASN A 194 -6.60 13.56 -5.12
C ASN A 194 -8.13 13.60 -5.10
N ASP A 195 -8.81 12.94 -6.03
CA ASP A 195 -10.26 12.83 -6.00
C ASP A 195 -10.66 11.93 -4.83
N LEU A 196 -11.31 12.52 -3.84
CA LEU A 196 -11.86 11.79 -2.70
C LEU A 196 -13.25 11.26 -3.05
N MET A 197 -13.51 10.02 -2.71
CA MET A 197 -14.82 9.38 -2.89
C MET A 197 -15.58 9.36 -1.56
N GLU A 198 -15.64 10.51 -0.87
CA GLU A 198 -16.27 10.61 0.46
C GLU A 198 -17.75 10.21 0.43
N ASP A 199 -18.50 10.77 -0.53
CA ASP A 199 -19.95 10.55 -0.67
C ASP A 199 -20.30 9.21 -1.35
N TYR A 200 -19.33 8.47 -1.87
CA TYR A 200 -19.58 7.19 -2.51
C TYR A 200 -19.74 6.08 -1.47
N SER A 201 -20.95 5.50 -1.42
CA SER A 201 -21.30 4.46 -0.46
C SER A 201 -20.75 3.10 -0.88
N VAL A 202 -20.16 2.40 0.06
CA VAL A 202 -19.67 1.03 -0.10
C VAL A 202 -20.16 0.20 1.09
N PRO A 203 -20.31 -1.13 0.96
CA PRO A 203 -20.88 -1.98 2.01
C PRO A 203 -19.93 -2.30 3.18
N PHE A 204 -18.73 -1.74 3.18
CA PHE A 204 -17.71 -1.95 4.20
C PHE A 204 -16.84 -0.71 4.37
N ASP A 205 -16.16 -0.61 5.51
CA ASP A 205 -15.21 0.48 5.75
C ASP A 205 -13.96 0.32 4.87
N CYS A 206 -13.65 1.31 4.05
CA CYS A 206 -12.49 1.29 3.18
C CYS A 206 -11.96 2.69 2.86
N ASN A 207 -10.73 2.73 2.33
CA ASN A 207 -10.03 3.97 2.03
C ASN A 207 -10.61 4.71 0.83
N GLU A 208 -10.87 6.02 1.00
CA GLU A 208 -11.48 6.89 0.00
C GLU A 208 -10.57 7.19 -1.20
N PHE A 209 -9.24 7.08 -1.01
CA PHE A 209 -8.26 7.38 -2.05
C PHE A 209 -8.03 6.22 -3.01
N TRP A 210 -8.19 4.97 -2.53
CA TRP A 210 -7.77 3.77 -3.26
C TRP A 210 -8.89 2.76 -3.43
N ASP A 211 -9.39 2.26 -2.31
CA ASP A 211 -10.26 1.08 -2.32
C ASP A 211 -11.66 1.41 -2.81
N LYS A 212 -12.22 2.59 -2.47
CA LYS A 212 -13.51 3.04 -3.02
C LYS A 212 -13.46 3.19 -4.55
N LYS A 213 -12.36 3.66 -5.12
CA LYS A 213 -12.19 3.76 -6.59
C LYS A 213 -12.14 2.38 -7.25
N MET A 214 -11.49 1.43 -6.58
CA MET A 214 -11.46 0.05 -7.08
C MET A 214 -12.81 -0.62 -6.95
N TRP A 215 -13.53 -0.35 -5.85
CA TRP A 215 -14.89 -0.86 -5.66
C TRP A 215 -15.86 -0.32 -6.70
N PHE A 216 -15.80 0.98 -7.01
CA PHE A 216 -16.55 1.59 -8.11
C PHE A 216 -16.32 0.85 -9.43
N TRP A 217 -15.06 0.58 -9.78
CA TRP A 217 -14.72 -0.20 -10.95
C TRP A 217 -15.35 -1.60 -10.91
N LEU A 218 -15.31 -2.26 -9.74
CA LEU A 218 -15.88 -3.59 -9.59
C LEU A 218 -17.40 -3.58 -9.80
N GLU A 219 -18.13 -2.62 -9.23
CA GLU A 219 -19.59 -2.53 -9.42
C GLU A 219 -19.97 -2.35 -10.89
N GLU A 220 -19.20 -1.57 -11.64
CA GLU A 220 -19.43 -1.37 -13.08
C GLU A 220 -19.10 -2.61 -13.94
N ASN A 221 -18.31 -3.54 -13.42
CA ASN A 221 -17.79 -4.66 -14.21
C ASN A 221 -18.16 -6.05 -13.65
N ILE A 222 -18.80 -6.14 -12.51
CA ILE A 222 -19.03 -7.39 -11.77
C ILE A 222 -19.80 -8.44 -12.60
N GLU A 223 -20.77 -8.01 -13.42
CA GLU A 223 -21.55 -8.91 -14.29
C GLU A 223 -20.73 -9.55 -15.42
N SER A 224 -19.56 -8.98 -15.72
CA SER A 224 -18.62 -9.51 -16.72
C SER A 224 -17.59 -10.49 -16.17
N LEU A 225 -17.57 -10.69 -14.85
CA LEU A 225 -16.62 -11.55 -14.16
C LEU A 225 -17.28 -12.85 -13.75
N ASP A 226 -16.97 -13.93 -14.46
CA ASP A 226 -17.47 -15.27 -14.13
C ASP A 226 -16.67 -15.91 -13.00
N GLY A 227 -17.36 -16.35 -11.92
CA GLY A 227 -16.73 -17.06 -10.83
C GLY A 227 -16.65 -16.28 -9.53
N LYS A 228 -15.77 -16.71 -8.63
CA LYS A 228 -15.61 -16.12 -7.29
C LYS A 228 -14.62 -14.98 -7.30
N ILE A 229 -15.03 -13.84 -6.74
CA ILE A 229 -14.23 -12.62 -6.70
C ILE A 229 -13.75 -12.38 -5.26
N LEU A 230 -12.44 -12.19 -5.11
CA LEU A 230 -11.82 -11.66 -3.89
C LEU A 230 -11.53 -10.17 -4.09
N PHE A 231 -12.26 -9.32 -3.39
CA PHE A 231 -11.90 -7.90 -3.28
C PHE A 231 -10.95 -7.71 -2.09
N TRP A 232 -9.75 -7.24 -2.35
CA TRP A 232 -8.78 -6.99 -1.30
C TRP A 232 -8.84 -5.53 -0.84
N ASN A 233 -9.45 -5.30 0.32
CA ASN A 233 -9.48 -4.00 0.99
C ASN A 233 -8.12 -3.75 1.71
N ILE A 234 -7.44 -2.67 1.36
CA ILE A 234 -6.10 -2.35 1.90
C ILE A 234 -6.21 -1.60 3.24
N GLY A 235 -7.24 -0.82 3.44
CA GLY A 235 -7.37 -0.03 4.66
C GLY A 235 -8.76 0.57 4.88
N GLY A 236 -9.03 0.96 6.12
CA GLY A 236 -10.26 1.64 6.51
C GLY A 236 -10.31 3.11 6.07
N SER A 237 -11.46 3.72 6.26
CA SER A 237 -11.70 5.15 6.04
C SER A 237 -10.83 6.02 6.94
N TYR A 238 -10.66 7.26 6.55
CA TYR A 238 -9.92 8.25 7.33
C TYR A 238 -10.56 8.47 8.72
N GLN A 239 -11.87 8.64 8.76
CA GLN A 239 -12.62 8.88 9.99
C GLN A 239 -12.53 7.68 10.96
N THR A 240 -12.87 6.50 10.49
CA THR A 240 -12.85 5.28 11.32
C THR A 240 -11.44 4.98 11.85
N SER A 241 -10.40 5.17 11.02
CA SER A 241 -9.02 4.89 11.41
C SER A 241 -8.47 5.86 12.45
N LEU A 242 -8.95 7.09 12.48
CA LEU A 242 -8.57 8.09 13.48
C LEU A 242 -9.45 8.06 14.73
N GLY A 243 -10.58 7.36 14.71
CA GLY A 243 -11.55 7.33 15.79
C GLY A 243 -12.37 8.63 15.89
N LEU A 244 -12.59 9.29 14.75
CA LEU A 244 -13.40 10.52 14.62
C LEU A 244 -14.85 10.19 14.33
#